data_7d4d3c40653bd76afdb79db6c1c37877
#
_entry.id   7d4d3c40653bd76afdb79db6c1c37877
#
_cell.length_a   1.000
_cell.length_b   1.000
_cell.length_c   1.000
_cell.angle_alpha   90.00
_cell.angle_beta   90.00
_cell.angle_gamma   90.00
#
_symmetry.space_group_name_H-M   'P 1'
#
loop_
_entity.id
_entity.type
_entity.pdbx_description
1 polymer ?
#
loop_
_entity_poly.entity_id
_entity_poly.type
_entity_poly.pdbx_seq_one_letter_code
_entity_poly.pdbx_strand_id
1 'polypeptide(L)'
;MVIDDVLSRLSGLGDKYRREIEDAAVSATSGMKWIPNAGPQTEAYFSKADVLLYGGQGGGGKSDLGLGLAFTDHRRSLIIRRKYANLGSLTERALEINGSRSGFNGSPPPLLRTDDGRYIQFAGNQHLGDEQDWQGNPFDLKVFDEATQFLELQIRFHIGWLRSTEPGQRCRAVLATNPPIDANGDFIIGMFRPWLDLTHPKPAKHGELRWYVTAPDGSDLEVDGPAHVQLPGMSESAQPMSRTFIPAALKDNPYLVNTGYQAKLDGLLAANQQLELAL
;
A
#
# COMPACT_ATOMS: atom_id res chain seq x y z
N MET A 1 11.72 -12.95 -13.26
CA MET A 1 12.50 -13.96 -12.52
C MET A 1 11.83 -14.06 -11.17
N VAL A 2 11.22 -15.18 -10.86
CA VAL A 2 10.43 -15.38 -9.65
C VAL A 2 11.41 -15.59 -8.50
N ILE A 3 11.17 -14.97 -7.33
CA ILE A 3 12.03 -15.12 -6.14
C ILE A 3 12.26 -16.59 -5.80
N ASP A 4 11.26 -17.44 -5.99
CA ASP A 4 11.39 -18.89 -5.77
C ASP A 4 12.45 -19.55 -6.67
N ASP A 5 12.63 -19.06 -7.91
CA ASP A 5 13.70 -19.52 -8.81
C ASP A 5 15.09 -19.07 -8.29
N VAL A 6 15.17 -17.86 -7.75
CA VAL A 6 16.40 -17.36 -7.10
C VAL A 6 16.69 -18.14 -5.81
N LEU A 7 15.70 -18.36 -4.97
CA LEU A 7 15.85 -19.14 -3.72
C LEU A 7 16.19 -20.60 -4.00
N SER A 8 15.59 -21.21 -5.03
CA SER A 8 15.93 -22.57 -5.48
C SER A 8 17.36 -22.65 -5.99
N ARG A 9 17.81 -21.66 -6.74
CA ARG A 9 19.22 -21.59 -7.20
C ARG A 9 20.17 -21.32 -6.03
N LEU A 10 19.79 -20.49 -5.07
CA LEU A 10 20.57 -20.24 -3.84
C LEU A 10 20.70 -21.50 -2.97
N SER A 11 19.62 -22.30 -2.88
CA SER A 11 19.66 -23.57 -2.13
C SER A 11 20.58 -24.62 -2.74
N GLY A 12 20.84 -24.55 -4.05
CA GLY A 12 21.78 -25.42 -4.77
C GLY A 12 23.24 -24.95 -4.74
N LEU A 13 23.51 -23.76 -4.20
CA LEU A 13 24.88 -23.23 -4.09
C LEU A 13 25.60 -23.83 -2.88
N GLY A 14 26.89 -24.12 -3.04
CA GLY A 14 27.73 -24.51 -1.92
C GLY A 14 27.82 -23.42 -0.85
N ASP A 15 28.08 -23.84 0.41
CA ASP A 15 28.08 -22.95 1.60
C ASP A 15 28.90 -21.67 1.47
N LYS A 16 29.99 -21.71 0.70
CA LYS A 16 30.82 -20.53 0.43
C LYS A 16 30.03 -19.43 -0.31
N TYR A 17 29.37 -19.80 -1.40
CA TYR A 17 28.61 -18.83 -2.21
C TYR A 17 27.36 -18.34 -1.47
N ARG A 18 26.75 -19.18 -0.65
CA ARG A 18 25.64 -18.78 0.21
C ARG A 18 26.07 -17.68 1.17
N ARG A 19 27.21 -17.84 1.87
CA ARG A 19 27.76 -16.82 2.78
C ARG A 19 28.12 -15.54 2.05
N GLU A 20 28.77 -15.62 0.88
CA GLU A 20 29.09 -14.44 0.08
C GLU A 20 27.84 -13.64 -0.31
N ILE A 21 26.72 -14.32 -0.64
CA ILE A 21 25.43 -13.68 -0.95
C ILE A 21 24.79 -13.09 0.33
N GLU A 22 24.83 -13.82 1.43
CA GLU A 22 24.34 -13.33 2.72
C GLU A 22 25.12 -12.09 3.17
N ASP A 23 26.44 -12.11 3.09
CA ASP A 23 27.30 -10.97 3.42
C ASP A 23 27.03 -9.77 2.49
N ALA A 24 26.85 -10.02 1.20
CA ALA A 24 26.49 -8.99 0.22
C ALA A 24 25.10 -8.41 0.51
N ALA A 25 24.12 -9.23 0.86
CA ALA A 25 22.78 -8.79 1.22
C ALA A 25 22.80 -7.96 2.53
N VAL A 26 23.49 -8.40 3.54
CA VAL A 26 23.70 -7.66 4.81
C VAL A 26 24.40 -6.33 4.53
N SER A 27 25.42 -6.32 3.69
CA SER A 27 26.14 -5.09 3.32
C SER A 27 25.23 -4.12 2.54
N ALA A 28 24.44 -4.63 1.58
CA ALA A 28 23.54 -3.82 0.77
C ALA A 28 22.36 -3.24 1.56
N THR A 29 21.94 -3.91 2.63
CA THR A 29 20.84 -3.47 3.51
C THR A 29 21.35 -2.77 4.77
N SER A 30 22.66 -2.73 4.98
CA SER A 30 23.31 -2.05 6.12
C SER A 30 22.94 -0.56 6.08
N GLY A 31 22.33 -0.07 7.18
CA GLY A 31 21.85 1.31 7.28
C GLY A 31 20.43 1.55 6.75
N MET A 32 19.77 0.58 6.14
CA MET A 32 18.35 0.70 5.81
C MET A 32 17.52 0.63 7.11
N LYS A 33 16.69 1.64 7.34
CA LYS A 33 15.79 1.68 8.50
C LYS A 33 14.69 0.61 8.43
N TRP A 34 14.39 0.13 7.24
CA TRP A 34 13.36 -0.87 7.00
C TRP A 34 13.66 -1.71 5.75
N ILE A 35 13.35 -3.00 5.82
CA ILE A 35 13.53 -3.97 4.74
C ILE A 35 12.22 -4.74 4.56
N PRO A 36 11.71 -4.91 3.33
CA PRO A 36 10.50 -5.68 3.10
C PRO A 36 10.71 -7.17 3.39
N ASN A 37 9.70 -7.83 3.96
CA ASN A 37 9.67 -9.28 4.06
C ASN A 37 9.71 -9.91 2.67
N ALA A 38 10.33 -11.09 2.56
CA ALA A 38 10.35 -11.86 1.32
C ALA A 38 8.93 -12.20 0.84
N GLY A 39 8.76 -12.31 -0.48
CA GLY A 39 7.46 -12.62 -1.10
C GLY A 39 6.63 -11.37 -1.41
N PRO A 40 5.31 -11.38 -1.13
CA PRO A 40 4.39 -10.32 -1.56
C PRO A 40 4.78 -8.91 -1.13
N GLN A 41 5.38 -8.74 0.07
CA GLN A 41 5.79 -7.42 0.54
C GLN A 41 6.96 -6.86 -0.26
N THR A 42 7.92 -7.71 -0.64
CA THR A 42 9.02 -7.34 -1.55
C THR A 42 8.49 -7.01 -2.95
N GLU A 43 7.56 -7.82 -3.47
CA GLU A 43 6.91 -7.55 -4.76
C GLU A 43 6.18 -6.20 -4.75
N ALA A 44 5.41 -5.93 -3.69
CA ALA A 44 4.70 -4.67 -3.51
C ALA A 44 5.64 -3.47 -3.37
N TYR A 45 6.75 -3.63 -2.67
CA TYR A 45 7.77 -2.60 -2.52
C TYR A 45 8.35 -2.18 -3.87
N PHE A 46 8.74 -3.14 -4.71
CA PHE A 46 9.32 -2.90 -6.04
C PHE A 46 8.30 -2.69 -7.15
N SER A 47 7.00 -2.85 -6.88
CA SER A 47 5.94 -2.63 -7.86
C SER A 47 6.03 -1.25 -8.49
N LYS A 48 5.78 -1.18 -9.81
CA LYS A 48 5.80 0.08 -10.58
C LYS A 48 4.41 0.71 -10.73
N ALA A 49 3.38 0.14 -10.11
CA ALA A 49 2.03 0.70 -10.14
C ALA A 49 1.97 2.08 -9.48
N ASP A 50 1.23 3.00 -10.07
CA ASP A 50 0.92 4.31 -9.48
C ASP A 50 -0.10 4.18 -8.34
N VAL A 51 -1.02 3.23 -8.48
CA VAL A 51 -2.00 2.86 -7.45
C VAL A 51 -1.89 1.37 -7.16
N LEU A 52 -1.41 1.02 -5.98
CA LEU A 52 -1.23 -0.35 -5.53
C LEU A 52 -2.32 -0.71 -4.51
N LEU A 53 -3.09 -1.76 -4.79
CA LEU A 53 -3.87 -2.47 -3.77
C LEU A 53 -3.00 -3.58 -3.16
N TYR A 54 -2.84 -3.56 -1.83
CA TYR A 54 -2.03 -4.54 -1.12
C TYR A 54 -2.78 -5.12 0.07
N GLY A 55 -2.91 -6.44 0.12
CA GLY A 55 -3.56 -7.09 1.25
C GLY A 55 -4.40 -8.31 0.88
N GLY A 56 -5.50 -8.52 1.60
CA GLY A 56 -6.42 -9.65 1.41
C GLY A 56 -6.67 -10.46 2.68
N GLN A 57 -5.70 -10.54 3.60
CA GLN A 57 -5.88 -11.18 4.91
C GLN A 57 -5.25 -10.35 6.04
N GLY A 58 -5.72 -10.57 7.27
CA GLY A 58 -5.09 -10.04 8.47
C GLY A 58 -3.65 -10.53 8.62
N GLY A 59 -2.75 -9.69 9.13
CA GLY A 59 -1.38 -10.09 9.45
C GLY A 59 -0.37 -10.07 8.30
N GLY A 60 -0.76 -9.71 7.07
CA GLY A 60 0.12 -9.69 5.88
C GLY A 60 1.13 -8.53 5.81
N GLY A 61 1.39 -7.80 6.90
CA GLY A 61 2.39 -6.72 6.93
C GLY A 61 1.99 -5.44 6.17
N LYS A 62 0.68 -5.17 6.03
CA LYS A 62 0.14 -4.07 5.23
C LYS A 62 0.59 -2.68 5.68
N SER A 63 0.34 -2.36 6.94
CA SER A 63 0.72 -1.06 7.52
C SER A 63 2.23 -0.86 7.52
N ASP A 64 2.98 -1.94 7.73
CA ASP A 64 4.44 -1.94 7.73
C ASP A 64 5.03 -1.65 6.34
N LEU A 65 4.40 -2.14 5.25
CA LEU A 65 4.77 -1.79 3.88
C LEU A 65 4.62 -0.28 3.64
N GLY A 66 3.50 0.31 4.05
CA GLY A 66 3.25 1.74 3.88
C GLY A 66 4.29 2.60 4.61
N LEU A 67 4.60 2.24 5.84
CA LEU A 67 5.66 2.89 6.62
C LEU A 67 7.03 2.66 5.98
N GLY A 68 7.35 1.42 5.60
CA GLY A 68 8.62 1.09 4.95
C GLY A 68 8.89 1.93 3.71
N LEU A 69 7.90 2.08 2.82
CA LEU A 69 7.97 2.96 1.66
C LEU A 69 8.24 4.42 2.04
N ALA A 70 7.59 4.91 3.11
CA ALA A 70 7.80 6.27 3.61
C ALA A 70 9.21 6.49 4.16
N PHE A 71 9.84 5.47 4.73
CA PHE A 71 11.21 5.55 5.27
C PHE A 71 12.31 5.31 4.24
N THR A 72 12.01 4.72 3.07
CA THR A 72 13.07 4.26 2.15
C THR A 72 12.96 4.86 0.75
N ASP A 73 11.76 4.89 0.15
CA ASP A 73 11.57 5.19 -1.28
C ASP A 73 10.97 6.59 -1.54
N HIS A 74 10.29 7.17 -0.54
CA HIS A 74 9.52 8.40 -0.68
C HIS A 74 10.05 9.54 0.21
N ARG A 75 9.90 10.79 -0.25
CA ARG A 75 10.37 11.98 0.47
C ARG A 75 9.30 12.64 1.34
N ARG A 76 8.06 12.68 0.83
CA ARG A 76 6.93 13.32 1.52
C ARG A 76 5.73 12.38 1.50
N SER A 77 5.49 11.75 2.63
CA SER A 77 4.48 10.71 2.77
C SER A 77 3.31 11.17 3.64
N LEU A 78 2.09 10.82 3.22
CA LEU A 78 0.88 10.97 4.00
C LEU A 78 0.30 9.58 4.30
N ILE A 79 0.30 9.21 5.58
CA ILE A 79 -0.24 7.94 6.07
C ILE A 79 -1.61 8.22 6.68
N ILE A 80 -2.66 7.62 6.13
CA ILE A 80 -4.03 7.99 6.43
C ILE A 80 -4.78 6.80 7.01
N ARG A 81 -5.49 6.99 8.11
CA ARG A 81 -6.57 6.11 8.60
C ARG A 81 -7.90 6.84 8.58
N ARG A 82 -8.99 6.07 8.47
CA ARG A 82 -10.34 6.67 8.55
C ARG A 82 -10.54 7.41 9.86
N LYS A 83 -10.24 6.77 10.99
CA LYS A 83 -10.41 7.35 12.32
C LYS A 83 -9.08 7.82 12.89
N TYR A 84 -9.03 9.09 13.29
CA TYR A 84 -7.84 9.68 13.90
C TYR A 84 -7.38 8.89 15.16
N ALA A 85 -8.31 8.44 15.99
CA ALA A 85 -8.01 7.64 17.19
C ALA A 85 -7.20 6.36 16.91
N ASN A 86 -7.25 5.85 15.68
CA ASN A 86 -6.56 4.62 15.30
C ASN A 86 -5.11 4.87 14.79
N LEU A 87 -4.62 6.11 14.79
CA LEU A 87 -3.28 6.44 14.33
C LEU A 87 -2.17 6.06 15.33
N GLY A 88 -2.51 5.85 16.60
CA GLY A 88 -1.54 5.57 17.67
C GLY A 88 -0.57 4.45 17.32
N SER A 89 -1.09 3.28 16.92
CA SER A 89 -0.27 2.13 16.54
C SER A 89 0.65 2.38 15.34
N LEU A 90 0.21 3.18 14.36
CA LEU A 90 1.03 3.56 13.20
C LEU A 90 2.16 4.50 13.59
N THR A 91 1.87 5.48 14.44
CA THR A 91 2.90 6.42 14.93
C THR A 91 3.92 5.73 15.82
N GLU A 92 3.49 4.82 16.70
CA GLU A 92 4.39 4.00 17.51
C GLU A 92 5.30 3.14 16.63
N ARG A 93 4.72 2.44 15.64
CA ARG A 93 5.51 1.64 14.72
C ARG A 93 6.48 2.47 13.88
N ALA A 94 6.09 3.67 13.46
CA ALA A 94 6.99 4.58 12.76
C ALA A 94 8.17 5.02 13.65
N LEU A 95 7.94 5.26 14.94
CA LEU A 95 8.99 5.59 15.89
C LEU A 95 9.95 4.42 16.16
N GLU A 96 9.43 3.19 16.18
CA GLU A 96 10.27 1.97 16.25
C GLU A 96 11.19 1.86 15.03
N ILE A 97 10.64 2.04 13.80
CA ILE A 97 11.44 2.03 12.56
C ILE A 97 12.46 3.18 12.56
N ASN A 98 12.08 4.36 13.03
CA ASN A 98 12.99 5.49 13.14
C ASN A 98 14.12 5.26 14.16
N GLY A 99 13.90 4.39 15.15
CA GLY A 99 14.83 4.10 16.23
C GLY A 99 14.93 5.20 17.30
N SER A 100 14.17 6.27 17.16
CA SER A 100 14.16 7.39 18.11
C SER A 100 12.88 8.24 17.97
N ARG A 101 12.64 9.10 18.97
CA ARG A 101 11.59 10.12 18.90
C ARG A 101 12.09 11.47 18.31
N SER A 102 13.36 11.53 17.87
CA SER A 102 13.91 12.73 17.23
C SER A 102 13.07 13.09 15.99
N GLY A 103 12.76 14.36 15.82
CA GLY A 103 11.97 14.87 14.72
C GLY A 103 10.47 14.56 14.78
N PHE A 104 9.97 13.90 15.83
CA PHE A 104 8.56 13.61 15.99
C PHE A 104 7.81 14.71 16.74
N ASN A 105 6.76 15.23 16.10
CA ASN A 105 5.75 16.08 16.72
C ASN A 105 4.44 15.29 16.85
N GLY A 106 4.04 14.97 18.05
CA GLY A 106 2.79 14.23 18.32
C GLY A 106 1.52 15.09 18.36
N SER A 107 1.63 16.42 18.25
CA SER A 107 0.46 17.30 18.17
C SER A 107 -0.35 17.01 16.90
N PRO A 108 -1.68 17.00 16.97
CA PRO A 108 -2.53 16.76 15.80
C PRO A 108 -2.36 17.81 14.69
N PRO A 109 -2.18 17.38 13.45
CA PRO A 109 -1.92 16.04 12.98
C PRO A 109 -0.44 15.63 13.19
N PRO A 110 -0.15 14.40 13.70
CA PRO A 110 1.21 14.00 14.02
C PRO A 110 2.13 13.99 12.80
N LEU A 111 3.39 14.35 13.03
CA LEU A 111 4.41 14.48 11.99
C LEU A 111 5.74 13.93 12.49
N LEU A 112 6.41 13.16 11.63
CA LEU A 112 7.79 12.74 11.82
C LEU A 112 8.67 13.31 10.70
N ARG A 113 9.74 14.00 11.08
CA ARG A 113 10.85 14.41 10.20
C ARG A 113 12.05 13.53 10.53
N THR A 114 12.49 12.74 9.58
CA THR A 114 13.66 11.87 9.77
C THR A 114 14.97 12.63 9.61
N ASP A 115 16.06 12.08 10.13
CA ASP A 115 17.38 12.72 10.05
C ASP A 115 17.89 12.83 8.60
N ASP A 116 17.44 11.96 7.69
CA ASP A 116 17.72 12.00 6.24
C ASP A 116 16.75 12.92 5.46
N GLY A 117 15.92 13.71 6.17
CA GLY A 117 15.08 14.76 5.61
C GLY A 117 13.73 14.30 5.06
N ARG A 118 13.29 13.07 5.35
CA ARG A 118 11.95 12.61 4.95
C ARG A 118 10.88 13.24 5.85
N TYR A 119 9.72 13.45 5.26
CA TYR A 119 8.54 14.05 5.89
C TYR A 119 7.41 13.04 5.90
N ILE A 120 7.05 12.52 7.08
CA ILE A 120 6.00 11.50 7.24
C ILE A 120 4.87 12.09 8.10
N GLN A 121 3.76 12.43 7.45
CA GLN A 121 2.58 13.00 8.06
C GLN A 121 1.55 11.90 8.32
N PHE A 122 0.91 11.93 9.49
CA PHE A 122 -0.19 11.03 9.83
C PHE A 122 -1.50 11.81 9.87
N ALA A 123 -2.57 11.25 9.30
CA ALA A 123 -3.85 11.93 9.16
C ALA A 123 -5.04 11.02 9.47
N GLY A 124 -6.06 11.59 10.09
CA GLY A 124 -7.42 11.06 10.09
C GLY A 124 -8.20 11.63 8.92
N ASN A 125 -9.12 10.85 8.33
CA ASN A 125 -10.00 11.28 7.25
C ASN A 125 -11.41 10.72 7.50
N GLN A 126 -12.02 11.15 8.60
CA GLN A 126 -13.23 10.54 9.16
C GLN A 126 -14.50 10.94 8.42
N HIS A 127 -14.61 12.22 8.07
CA HIS A 127 -15.78 12.78 7.43
C HIS A 127 -15.49 13.16 5.98
N LEU A 128 -16.53 13.20 5.17
CA LEU A 128 -16.43 13.77 3.83
C LEU A 128 -16.10 15.27 3.95
N GLY A 129 -15.06 15.69 3.25
CA GLY A 129 -14.52 17.04 3.34
C GLY A 129 -13.16 17.11 4.06
N ASP A 130 -12.86 16.20 4.99
CA ASP A 130 -11.56 16.17 5.69
C ASP A 130 -10.38 15.99 4.70
N GLU A 131 -10.61 15.39 3.54
CA GLU A 131 -9.60 15.25 2.47
C GLU A 131 -9.13 16.61 1.93
N GLN A 132 -9.95 17.65 2.03
CA GLN A 132 -9.64 18.98 1.52
C GLN A 132 -8.56 19.68 2.37
N ASP A 133 -8.39 19.32 3.62
CA ASP A 133 -7.32 19.85 4.50
C ASP A 133 -5.92 19.54 3.93
N TRP A 134 -5.83 18.53 3.05
CA TRP A 134 -4.59 18.09 2.41
C TRP A 134 -4.43 18.62 0.99
N GLN A 135 -5.39 19.40 0.51
CA GLN A 135 -5.31 20.05 -0.79
C GLN A 135 -4.13 21.03 -0.83
N GLY A 136 -3.42 21.05 -1.94
CA GLY A 136 -2.29 21.94 -2.09
C GLY A 136 -0.96 21.41 -1.53
N ASN A 137 -0.98 20.49 -0.57
CA ASN A 137 0.23 19.91 -0.01
C ASN A 137 0.84 18.85 -0.96
N PRO A 138 2.14 18.98 -1.32
CA PRO A 138 2.79 17.98 -2.15
C PRO A 138 3.15 16.74 -1.32
N PHE A 139 2.57 15.60 -1.66
CA PHE A 139 2.95 14.28 -1.17
C PHE A 139 3.22 13.37 -2.36
N ASP A 140 4.37 12.69 -2.34
CA ASP A 140 4.75 11.71 -3.35
C ASP A 140 4.34 10.28 -2.98
N LEU A 141 3.96 10.04 -1.71
CA LEU A 141 3.32 8.83 -1.24
C LEU A 141 2.07 9.16 -0.44
N LYS A 142 0.96 8.48 -0.77
CA LYS A 142 -0.23 8.43 0.07
C LYS A 142 -0.60 7.00 0.38
N VAL A 143 -0.69 6.65 1.65
CA VAL A 143 -1.03 5.31 2.13
C VAL A 143 -2.38 5.38 2.84
N PHE A 144 -3.34 4.61 2.34
CA PHE A 144 -4.64 4.43 2.98
C PHE A 144 -4.61 3.12 3.75
N ASP A 145 -4.40 3.20 5.04
CA ASP A 145 -4.41 2.02 5.90
C ASP A 145 -5.86 1.69 6.29
N GLU A 146 -6.28 0.45 6.08
CA GLU A 146 -7.65 -0.01 6.10
C GLU A 146 -8.53 0.71 5.03
N ALA A 147 -8.08 0.63 3.77
CA ALA A 147 -8.64 1.41 2.65
C ALA A 147 -10.15 1.20 2.43
N THR A 148 -10.70 0.01 2.72
CA THR A 148 -12.14 -0.27 2.62
C THR A 148 -13.01 0.51 3.60
N GLN A 149 -12.43 1.15 4.61
CA GLN A 149 -13.17 1.99 5.55
C GLN A 149 -13.44 3.41 5.01
N PHE A 150 -12.74 3.83 3.94
CA PHE A 150 -12.88 5.17 3.38
C PHE A 150 -14.05 5.26 2.41
N LEU A 151 -14.44 6.51 2.10
CA LEU A 151 -15.33 6.78 1.00
C LEU A 151 -14.54 6.87 -0.31
N GLU A 152 -15.13 6.42 -1.40
CA GLU A 152 -14.51 6.46 -2.73
C GLU A 152 -14.03 7.87 -3.10
N LEU A 153 -14.85 8.89 -2.87
CA LEU A 153 -14.51 10.28 -3.15
C LEU A 153 -13.25 10.75 -2.42
N GLN A 154 -13.05 10.32 -1.17
CA GLN A 154 -11.86 10.67 -0.40
C GLN A 154 -10.60 10.07 -1.04
N ILE A 155 -10.62 8.79 -1.39
CA ILE A 155 -9.47 8.13 -2.02
C ILE A 155 -9.18 8.76 -3.39
N ARG A 156 -10.20 8.96 -4.23
CA ARG A 156 -10.03 9.59 -5.55
C ARG A 156 -9.48 11.02 -5.45
N PHE A 157 -9.97 11.80 -4.50
CA PHE A 157 -9.45 13.15 -4.24
C PHE A 157 -7.96 13.10 -3.90
N HIS A 158 -7.57 12.27 -2.96
CA HIS A 158 -6.17 12.14 -2.56
C HIS A 158 -5.27 11.65 -3.70
N ILE A 159 -5.73 10.72 -4.53
CA ILE A 159 -4.99 10.25 -5.71
C ILE A 159 -4.81 11.39 -6.70
N GLY A 160 -5.83 12.19 -6.97
CA GLY A 160 -5.78 13.34 -7.89
C GLY A 160 -4.81 14.44 -7.42
N TRP A 161 -4.55 14.55 -6.11
CA TRP A 161 -3.60 15.50 -5.53
C TRP A 161 -2.22 14.90 -5.23
N LEU A 162 -1.92 13.75 -5.80
CA LEU A 162 -0.62 13.11 -5.66
C LEU A 162 0.42 13.78 -6.55
N ARG A 163 1.46 14.35 -5.96
CA ARG A 163 2.52 15.05 -6.70
C ARG A 163 3.79 15.18 -5.90
N SER A 164 4.92 15.35 -6.61
CA SER A 164 6.21 15.70 -6.03
C SER A 164 6.72 17.03 -6.55
N THR A 165 7.45 17.73 -5.71
CA THR A 165 8.27 18.89 -6.09
C THR A 165 9.73 18.50 -6.33
N GLU A 166 10.11 17.27 -6.02
CA GLU A 166 11.47 16.74 -6.22
C GLU A 166 11.58 16.16 -7.64
N PRO A 167 12.56 16.60 -8.45
CA PRO A 167 12.76 16.04 -9.77
C PRO A 167 13.04 14.55 -9.74
N GLY A 168 12.33 13.79 -10.56
CA GLY A 168 12.48 12.33 -10.67
C GLY A 168 11.88 11.53 -9.51
N GLN A 169 11.34 12.17 -8.48
CA GLN A 169 10.63 11.47 -7.40
C GLN A 169 9.32 10.90 -7.91
N ARG A 170 9.19 9.59 -7.84
CA ARG A 170 7.98 8.88 -8.20
C ARG A 170 6.86 9.17 -7.20
N CYS A 171 5.64 9.33 -7.73
CA CYS A 171 4.43 9.43 -6.93
C CYS A 171 3.67 8.11 -6.94
N ARG A 172 3.10 7.69 -5.80
CA ARG A 172 2.24 6.51 -5.71
C ARG A 172 1.24 6.57 -4.57
N ALA A 173 0.10 5.90 -4.76
CA ALA A 173 -0.88 5.61 -3.72
C ALA A 173 -0.85 4.12 -3.37
N VAL A 174 -0.92 3.79 -2.09
CA VAL A 174 -1.03 2.43 -1.58
C VAL A 174 -2.34 2.29 -0.81
N LEU A 175 -3.20 1.40 -1.28
CA LEU A 175 -4.44 1.02 -0.63
C LEU A 175 -4.17 -0.30 0.11
N ALA A 176 -3.94 -0.20 1.41
CA ALA A 176 -3.65 -1.34 2.27
C ALA A 176 -4.93 -1.78 2.97
N THR A 177 -5.43 -2.99 2.71
CA THR A 177 -6.71 -3.40 3.26
C THR A 177 -6.92 -4.91 3.36
N ASN A 178 -7.89 -5.29 4.19
CA ASN A 178 -8.59 -6.56 4.15
C ASN A 178 -9.77 -6.47 3.16
N PRO A 179 -10.43 -7.58 2.80
CA PRO A 179 -11.68 -7.54 2.06
C PRO A 179 -12.71 -6.62 2.73
N PRO A 180 -13.58 -5.94 1.96
CA PRO A 180 -14.64 -5.13 2.53
C PRO A 180 -15.59 -6.00 3.36
N ILE A 181 -16.03 -5.46 4.47
CA ILE A 181 -17.02 -6.09 5.37
C ILE A 181 -18.42 -5.46 5.24
N ASP A 182 -18.50 -4.36 4.49
CA ASP A 182 -19.74 -3.65 4.21
C ASP A 182 -19.68 -2.99 2.82
N ALA A 183 -20.80 -2.49 2.34
CA ALA A 183 -20.95 -1.89 1.02
C ALA A 183 -20.08 -0.62 0.80
N ASN A 184 -19.61 0.04 1.88
CA ASN A 184 -18.74 1.21 1.73
C ASN A 184 -17.42 0.88 1.06
N GLY A 185 -16.93 -0.35 1.21
CA GLY A 185 -15.69 -0.82 0.61
C GLY A 185 -15.81 -1.40 -0.80
N ASP A 186 -17.02 -1.55 -1.35
CA ASP A 186 -17.27 -2.20 -2.65
C ASP A 186 -16.61 -1.47 -3.81
N PHE A 187 -16.41 -0.16 -3.70
CA PHE A 187 -15.70 0.60 -4.73
C PHE A 187 -14.26 0.12 -4.95
N ILE A 188 -13.60 -0.42 -3.92
CA ILE A 188 -12.27 -1.04 -4.05
C ILE A 188 -12.35 -2.24 -5.00
N ILE A 189 -13.39 -3.07 -4.86
CA ILE A 189 -13.62 -4.19 -5.80
C ILE A 189 -13.83 -3.66 -7.20
N GLY A 190 -14.61 -2.59 -7.37
CA GLY A 190 -14.81 -1.92 -8.66
C GLY A 190 -13.50 -1.40 -9.28
N MET A 191 -12.68 -0.68 -8.51
CA MET A 191 -11.41 -0.12 -8.96
C MET A 191 -10.37 -1.18 -9.37
N PHE A 192 -10.43 -2.38 -8.77
CA PHE A 192 -9.48 -3.47 -9.00
C PHE A 192 -10.13 -4.72 -9.57
N ARG A 193 -11.26 -4.56 -10.24
CA ARG A 193 -12.07 -5.64 -10.79
C ARG A 193 -11.32 -6.65 -11.64
N PRO A 194 -10.36 -6.29 -12.54
CA PRO A 194 -9.63 -7.27 -13.32
C PRO A 194 -8.83 -8.29 -12.49
N TRP A 195 -8.40 -7.94 -11.28
CA TRP A 195 -7.64 -8.83 -10.38
C TRP A 195 -8.52 -9.57 -9.38
N LEU A 196 -9.69 -9.03 -9.05
CA LEU A 196 -10.55 -9.52 -7.96
C LEU A 196 -11.76 -10.30 -8.46
N ASP A 197 -12.24 -10.02 -9.67
CA ASP A 197 -13.40 -10.68 -10.28
C ASP A 197 -12.95 -11.72 -11.29
N LEU A 198 -13.00 -12.99 -10.92
CA LEU A 198 -12.62 -14.12 -11.80
C LEU A 198 -13.50 -14.23 -13.06
N THR A 199 -14.67 -13.58 -13.07
CA THR A 199 -15.58 -13.53 -14.24
C THR A 199 -15.32 -12.34 -15.15
N HIS A 200 -14.34 -11.49 -14.80
CA HIS A 200 -13.99 -10.33 -15.62
C HIS A 200 -13.57 -10.76 -17.04
N PRO A 201 -14.04 -10.08 -18.10
CA PRO A 201 -13.73 -10.46 -19.50
C PRO A 201 -12.24 -10.51 -19.84
N LYS A 202 -11.44 -9.72 -19.11
CA LYS A 202 -9.98 -9.66 -19.23
C LYS A 202 -9.36 -9.73 -17.82
N PRO A 203 -9.32 -10.91 -17.17
CA PRO A 203 -8.75 -11.03 -15.84
C PRO A 203 -7.25 -10.72 -15.87
N ALA A 204 -6.75 -10.09 -14.83
CA ALA A 204 -5.35 -9.74 -14.65
C ALA A 204 -4.69 -10.64 -13.61
N LYS A 205 -3.41 -10.95 -13.79
CA LYS A 205 -2.60 -11.66 -12.79
C LYS A 205 -2.21 -10.70 -11.68
N HIS A 206 -1.97 -11.22 -10.48
CA HIS A 206 -1.38 -10.45 -9.39
C HIS A 206 -0.05 -9.83 -9.83
N GLY A 207 0.17 -8.54 -9.49
CA GLY A 207 1.35 -7.80 -9.93
C GLY A 207 1.30 -7.27 -11.38
N GLU A 208 0.39 -7.76 -12.22
CA GLU A 208 0.21 -7.23 -13.59
C GLU A 208 -0.27 -5.79 -13.56
N LEU A 209 0.30 -4.93 -14.40
CA LEU A 209 -0.11 -3.53 -14.50
C LEU A 209 -1.25 -3.37 -15.52
N ARG A 210 -2.26 -2.59 -15.13
CA ARG A 210 -3.31 -2.08 -16.01
C ARG A 210 -3.39 -0.57 -15.89
N TRP A 211 -3.68 0.12 -16.98
CA TRP A 211 -3.70 1.58 -17.02
C TRP A 211 -5.12 2.09 -17.15
N TYR A 212 -5.40 3.18 -16.43
CA TYR A 212 -6.74 3.78 -16.38
C TYR A 212 -6.64 5.29 -16.50
N VAL A 213 -7.64 5.87 -17.18
CA VAL A 213 -7.93 7.30 -17.14
C VAL A 213 -9.31 7.50 -16.54
N THR A 214 -9.51 8.62 -15.85
CA THR A 214 -10.83 9.00 -15.35
C THR A 214 -11.54 9.81 -16.42
N ALA A 215 -12.71 9.34 -16.87
CA ALA A 215 -13.56 10.02 -17.82
C ALA A 215 -14.25 11.25 -17.19
N PRO A 216 -14.82 12.18 -17.99
CA PRO A 216 -15.52 13.37 -17.48
C PRO A 216 -16.72 13.07 -16.57
N ASP A 217 -17.32 11.90 -16.69
CA ASP A 217 -18.41 11.42 -15.82
C ASP A 217 -17.91 10.80 -14.50
N GLY A 218 -16.59 10.76 -14.28
CA GLY A 218 -15.95 10.16 -13.10
C GLY A 218 -15.69 8.66 -13.19
N SER A 219 -16.09 8.00 -14.29
CA SER A 219 -15.82 6.57 -14.48
C SER A 219 -14.37 6.30 -14.85
N ASP A 220 -13.89 5.09 -14.54
CA ASP A 220 -12.56 4.63 -14.93
C ASP A 220 -12.63 3.91 -16.27
N LEU A 221 -11.81 4.35 -17.23
CA LEU A 221 -11.63 3.69 -18.51
C LEU A 221 -10.27 3.02 -18.57
N GLU A 222 -10.25 1.71 -18.81
CA GLU A 222 -9.01 0.96 -19.07
C GLU A 222 -8.44 1.32 -20.44
N VAL A 223 -7.13 1.55 -20.50
CA VAL A 223 -6.38 1.89 -21.72
C VAL A 223 -5.15 1.00 -21.85
N ASP A 224 -4.57 0.93 -23.06
CA ASP A 224 -3.52 -0.06 -23.38
C ASP A 224 -2.16 0.21 -22.70
N GLY A 225 -1.93 1.42 -22.15
CA GLY A 225 -0.63 1.73 -21.54
C GLY A 225 -0.50 3.17 -21.05
N PRO A 226 0.73 3.62 -20.78
CA PRO A 226 1.00 4.92 -20.16
C PRO A 226 0.91 6.11 -21.10
N ALA A 227 0.66 5.90 -22.41
CA ALA A 227 0.57 6.99 -23.37
C ALA A 227 -0.64 7.88 -23.09
N HIS A 228 -0.48 9.18 -23.24
CA HIS A 228 -1.57 10.14 -23.10
C HIS A 228 -2.74 9.80 -24.02
N VAL A 229 -3.95 9.89 -23.50
CA VAL A 229 -5.19 9.54 -24.21
C VAL A 229 -6.10 10.77 -24.32
N GLN A 230 -6.52 11.10 -25.55
CA GLN A 230 -7.51 12.14 -25.77
C GLN A 230 -8.91 11.55 -25.58
N LEU A 231 -9.62 12.02 -24.56
CA LEU A 231 -11.00 11.62 -24.33
C LEU A 231 -11.99 12.64 -24.93
N PRO A 232 -13.12 12.17 -25.45
CA PRO A 232 -14.19 13.07 -25.90
C PRO A 232 -14.64 14.01 -24.78
N GLY A 233 -14.75 15.31 -25.09
CA GLY A 233 -15.21 16.32 -24.13
C GLY A 233 -14.11 16.88 -23.20
N MET A 234 -12.88 16.39 -23.29
CA MET A 234 -11.73 16.97 -22.57
C MET A 234 -10.92 17.89 -23.48
N SER A 235 -10.50 19.04 -22.94
CA SER A 235 -9.65 20.01 -23.66
C SER A 235 -8.20 19.54 -23.77
N GLU A 236 -7.74 18.75 -22.80
CA GLU A 236 -6.38 18.22 -22.73
C GLU A 236 -6.39 16.69 -22.72
N SER A 237 -5.30 16.09 -23.18
CA SER A 237 -5.12 14.64 -23.09
C SER A 237 -4.91 14.20 -21.65
N ALA A 238 -5.56 13.11 -21.25
CA ALA A 238 -5.40 12.51 -19.93
C ALA A 238 -4.16 11.64 -19.88
N GLN A 239 -3.42 11.73 -18.78
CA GLN A 239 -2.32 10.82 -18.47
C GLN A 239 -2.87 9.61 -17.71
N PRO A 240 -2.69 8.37 -18.23
CA PRO A 240 -3.11 7.18 -17.53
C PRO A 240 -2.31 6.94 -16.25
N MET A 241 -2.97 6.42 -15.23
CA MET A 241 -2.35 5.89 -14.01
C MET A 241 -2.42 4.36 -14.02
N SER A 242 -1.30 3.73 -13.71
CA SER A 242 -1.25 2.28 -13.59
C SER A 242 -1.79 1.80 -12.25
N ARG A 243 -2.51 0.66 -12.29
CA ARG A 243 -3.01 -0.04 -11.10
C ARG A 243 -2.50 -1.48 -11.08
N THR A 244 -2.37 -2.03 -9.88
CA THR A 244 -2.16 -3.46 -9.68
C THR A 244 -2.67 -3.91 -8.31
N PHE A 245 -2.90 -5.21 -8.17
CA PHE A 245 -3.18 -5.86 -6.90
C PHE A 245 -2.12 -6.91 -6.60
N ILE A 246 -1.63 -6.90 -5.37
CA ILE A 246 -0.72 -7.91 -4.82
C ILE A 246 -1.34 -8.43 -3.52
N PRO A 247 -1.79 -9.71 -3.50
CA PRO A 247 -2.36 -10.31 -2.31
C PRO A 247 -1.28 -10.61 -1.27
N ALA A 248 -1.64 -10.41 0.00
CA ALA A 248 -0.79 -10.76 1.13
C ALA A 248 -1.61 -11.45 2.22
N ALA A 249 -1.03 -12.47 2.81
CA ALA A 249 -1.63 -13.29 3.83
C ALA A 249 -0.74 -13.38 5.08
N LEU A 250 -1.27 -13.91 6.17
CA LEU A 250 -0.52 -14.14 7.40
C LEU A 250 0.72 -15.01 7.19
N LYS A 251 0.62 -16.04 6.34
CA LYS A 251 1.72 -16.96 6.01
C LYS A 251 2.94 -16.25 5.41
N ASP A 252 2.73 -15.06 4.82
CA ASP A 252 3.78 -14.25 4.19
C ASP A 252 4.49 -13.33 5.21
N ASN A 253 4.07 -13.38 6.49
CA ASN A 253 4.63 -12.58 7.55
C ASN A 253 5.41 -13.44 8.55
N PRO A 254 6.75 -13.49 8.47
CA PRO A 254 7.58 -14.35 9.30
C PRO A 254 7.46 -14.03 10.80
N TYR A 255 7.07 -12.82 11.17
CA TYR A 255 6.90 -12.40 12.56
C TYR A 255 5.62 -12.93 13.21
N LEU A 256 4.62 -13.34 12.42
CA LEU A 256 3.31 -13.77 12.92
C LEU A 256 3.01 -15.26 12.67
N VAL A 257 3.68 -15.87 11.71
CA VAL A 257 3.38 -17.25 11.23
C VAL A 257 3.41 -18.29 12.35
N ASN A 258 4.31 -18.15 13.33
CA ASN A 258 4.50 -19.12 14.42
C ASN A 258 3.92 -18.65 15.76
N THR A 259 3.06 -17.63 15.78
CA THR A 259 2.54 -17.04 17.03
C THR A 259 1.19 -17.59 17.46
N GLY A 260 0.59 -18.52 16.68
CA GLY A 260 -0.79 -18.98 16.88
C GLY A 260 -1.84 -17.93 16.50
N TYR A 261 -1.45 -16.84 15.86
CA TYR A 261 -2.34 -15.75 15.46
C TYR A 261 -3.37 -16.21 14.41
N GLN A 262 -3.00 -17.15 13.52
CA GLN A 262 -3.94 -17.75 12.56
C GLN A 262 -5.13 -18.40 13.24
N ALA A 263 -4.89 -19.22 14.27
CA ALA A 263 -5.97 -19.89 14.99
C ALA A 263 -6.92 -18.90 15.70
N LYS A 264 -6.40 -17.74 16.13
CA LYS A 264 -7.24 -16.66 16.70
C LYS A 264 -8.09 -15.99 15.62
N LEU A 265 -7.56 -15.75 14.44
CA LEU A 265 -8.33 -15.21 13.31
C LEU A 265 -9.43 -16.17 12.85
N ASP A 266 -9.10 -17.45 12.72
CA ASP A 266 -10.06 -18.48 12.33
C ASP A 266 -11.22 -18.59 13.35
N GLY A 267 -10.91 -18.48 14.64
CA GLY A 267 -11.90 -18.44 15.70
C GLY A 267 -12.83 -17.22 15.63
N LEU A 268 -12.29 -16.04 15.30
CA LEU A 268 -13.09 -14.83 15.13
C LEU A 268 -14.02 -14.91 13.91
N LEU A 269 -13.55 -15.47 12.79
CA LEU A 269 -14.36 -15.67 11.59
C LEU A 269 -15.50 -16.64 11.85
N ALA A 270 -15.22 -17.75 12.54
CA ALA A 270 -16.25 -18.73 12.92
C ALA A 270 -17.32 -18.13 13.86
N ALA A 271 -16.91 -17.29 14.82
CA ALA A 271 -17.83 -16.60 15.73
C ALA A 271 -18.72 -15.58 14.99
N ASN A 272 -18.17 -14.82 14.05
CA ASN A 272 -18.93 -13.86 13.24
C ASN A 272 -19.94 -14.56 12.32
N GLN A 273 -19.59 -15.67 11.68
CA GLN A 273 -20.51 -16.47 10.86
C GLN A 273 -21.67 -17.06 11.70
N GLN A 274 -21.41 -17.47 12.94
CA GLN A 274 -22.47 -17.96 13.84
C GLN A 274 -23.41 -16.83 14.27
N LEU A 275 -22.93 -15.61 14.44
CA LEU A 275 -23.75 -14.43 14.75
C LEU A 275 -24.63 -14.01 13.56
N GLU A 276 -24.13 -14.07 12.33
CA GLU A 276 -24.92 -13.78 11.11
C GLU A 276 -26.01 -14.83 10.84
N LEU A 277 -25.82 -16.07 11.27
CA LEU A 277 -26.82 -17.15 11.15
C LEU A 277 -27.86 -17.13 12.27
N ALA A 278 -27.64 -16.38 13.36
CA ALA A 278 -28.51 -16.28 14.49
C ALA A 278 -29.43 -15.03 14.50
N LEU A 279 -29.23 -14.10 13.56
CA LEU A 279 -30.02 -12.88 13.31
C LEU A 279 -30.93 -13.06 12.10
#